data_8e9fc3f455cdeea15577a188f6ba2eae
#
_entry.id   8e9fc3f455cdeea15577a188f6ba2eae
#
_cell.length_a   1.000
_cell.length_b   1.000
_cell.length_c   1.000
_cell.angle_alpha   90.00
_cell.angle_beta   90.00
_cell.angle_gamma   90.00
#
_symmetry.space_group_name_H-M   'P 1'
#
loop_
_entity.id
_entity.type
_entity.pdbx_description
1 polymer ?
#
loop_
_entity_poly.entity_id
_entity_poly.type
_entity_poly.pdbx_seq_one_letter_code
_entity_poly.pdbx_strand_id
1 'polypeptide(L)'
;LMPTTEGGLDIKLNLTQLIDGYPGHEHNIPITDVYKDYIETSAFTQMAITPTMLVAYGGPWGEEYFYSRENPYEDEKLTRFTPWDVLASSTRRRSFWARDDEMVFPKHAQKTKKMHDGGVLQGVGSHGQLQGLGYHWELWAMASGGLESHEALRIATLEGAKTLGLDNDLGSIEVGKIADLVILRNNPLEDLRYTEDIQFVMMNGRLYNGDSLNEIYPQKQNFERLYWQ
;
A
#
# COMPACT_ATOMS: atom_id res chain seq x y z
N LEU A 1 -13.94 13.33 11.43
CA LEU A 1 -13.49 13.25 10.03
C LEU A 1 -12.09 13.84 9.93
N MET A 2 -11.19 13.15 9.26
CA MET A 2 -9.83 13.58 9.01
C MET A 2 -9.72 13.90 7.51
N PRO A 3 -9.88 15.15 7.07
CA PRO A 3 -9.80 15.50 5.65
C PRO A 3 -8.34 15.43 5.20
N THR A 4 -8.03 14.56 4.26
CA THR A 4 -6.72 14.46 3.63
C THR A 4 -6.67 15.27 2.34
N THR A 5 -5.50 15.42 1.75
CA THR A 5 -5.28 16.13 0.48
C THR A 5 -4.52 15.28 -0.50
N GLU A 6 -4.88 15.35 -1.76
CA GLU A 6 -4.14 14.72 -2.88
C GLU A 6 -2.72 15.29 -3.06
N GLY A 7 -2.47 16.51 -2.56
CA GLY A 7 -1.27 17.23 -2.91
C GLY A 7 -1.27 17.73 -4.34
N GLY A 8 -0.09 17.98 -4.89
CA GLY A 8 0.05 18.45 -6.26
C GLY A 8 1.50 18.41 -6.73
N LEU A 9 1.70 18.73 -8.02
CA LEU A 9 3.04 18.79 -8.65
C LEU A 9 3.86 20.02 -8.25
N ASP A 10 3.29 20.91 -7.44
CA ASP A 10 3.96 22.10 -6.92
C ASP A 10 4.33 21.91 -5.44
N ILE A 11 5.63 21.96 -5.13
CA ILE A 11 6.13 21.83 -3.77
C ILE A 11 5.58 22.92 -2.83
N LYS A 12 5.30 24.13 -3.33
CA LYS A 12 4.74 25.21 -2.51
C LYS A 12 3.32 24.86 -2.03
N LEU A 13 2.51 24.28 -2.90
CA LEU A 13 1.18 23.81 -2.53
C LEU A 13 1.27 22.76 -1.41
N ASN A 14 2.15 21.77 -1.58
CA ASN A 14 2.34 20.72 -0.59
C ASN A 14 2.83 21.27 0.76
N LEU A 15 3.75 22.23 0.75
CA LEU A 15 4.20 22.93 1.97
C LEU A 15 3.07 23.75 2.62
N THR A 16 2.24 24.42 1.83
CA THR A 16 1.09 25.18 2.34
C THR A 16 0.12 24.25 3.05
N GLN A 17 -0.22 23.10 2.43
CA GLN A 17 -1.10 22.12 3.04
C GLN A 17 -0.54 21.54 4.36
N LEU A 18 0.78 21.30 4.40
CA LEU A 18 1.47 20.88 5.62
C LEU A 18 1.35 21.93 6.75
N ILE A 19 1.56 23.20 6.42
CA ILE A 19 1.49 24.32 7.39
C ILE A 19 0.05 24.61 7.81
N ASP A 20 -0.91 24.46 6.90
CA ASP A 20 -2.34 24.63 7.17
C ASP A 20 -2.94 23.52 8.06
N GLY A 21 -2.15 22.47 8.36
CA GLY A 21 -2.52 21.43 9.29
C GLY A 21 -3.42 20.35 8.71
N TYR A 22 -3.29 20.03 7.43
CA TYR A 22 -3.92 18.83 6.87
C TYR A 22 -3.36 17.58 7.56
N PRO A 23 -4.20 16.63 7.98
CA PRO A 23 -3.74 15.44 8.71
C PRO A 23 -3.13 14.37 7.79
N GLY A 24 -3.33 14.44 6.48
CA GLY A 24 -2.81 13.45 5.53
C GLY A 24 -2.58 14.01 4.13
N HIS A 25 -1.60 13.43 3.46
CA HIS A 25 -1.20 13.71 2.09
C HIS A 25 -1.13 12.40 1.30
N GLU A 26 -1.95 12.27 0.24
CA GLU A 26 -2.23 10.98 -0.41
C GLU A 26 -1.25 10.59 -1.51
N HIS A 27 -0.28 11.43 -1.83
CA HIS A 27 0.75 11.13 -2.83
C HIS A 27 2.13 11.56 -2.36
N ASN A 28 3.15 11.09 -3.05
CA ASN A 28 4.50 11.59 -2.89
C ASN A 28 4.57 13.08 -3.23
N ILE A 29 5.31 13.84 -2.43
CA ILE A 29 5.71 15.19 -2.84
C ILE A 29 6.56 15.11 -4.12
N PRO A 30 6.44 16.08 -5.05
CA PRO A 30 7.00 15.99 -6.40
C PRO A 30 8.51 16.30 -6.46
N ILE A 31 9.26 15.91 -5.45
CA ILE A 31 10.73 16.01 -5.38
C ILE A 31 11.30 14.70 -4.91
N THR A 32 12.46 14.31 -5.39
CA THR A 32 13.16 13.10 -4.96
C THR A 32 14.04 13.34 -3.74
N ASP A 33 14.64 14.52 -3.64
CA ASP A 33 15.48 14.90 -2.52
C ASP A 33 14.68 15.68 -1.49
N VAL A 34 14.61 15.16 -0.27
CA VAL A 34 13.96 15.82 0.86
C VAL A 34 15.01 16.22 1.89
N TYR A 35 14.85 17.43 2.42
CA TYR A 35 15.78 18.02 3.38
C TYR A 35 15.21 17.99 4.80
N LYS A 36 16.10 18.23 5.75
CA LYS A 36 15.83 18.12 7.19
C LYS A 36 14.64 18.98 7.64
N ASP A 37 14.52 20.19 7.16
CA ASP A 37 13.44 21.11 7.48
C ASP A 37 12.04 20.57 7.10
N TYR A 38 11.93 19.98 5.90
CA TYR A 38 10.68 19.37 5.48
C TYR A 38 10.35 18.14 6.32
N ILE A 39 11.33 17.27 6.60
CA ILE A 39 11.17 16.04 7.40
C ILE A 39 10.73 16.41 8.82
N GLU A 40 11.46 17.32 9.47
CA GLU A 40 11.16 17.74 10.85
C GLU A 40 9.79 18.42 10.96
N THR A 41 9.42 19.25 9.98
CA THR A 41 8.10 19.88 9.96
C THR A 41 7.00 18.84 9.77
N SER A 42 7.17 17.89 8.85
CA SER A 42 6.20 16.81 8.62
C SER A 42 6.03 15.92 9.85
N ALA A 43 7.11 15.55 10.50
CA ALA A 43 7.07 14.78 11.74
C ALA A 43 6.41 15.56 12.90
N PHE A 44 6.70 16.85 13.02
CA PHE A 44 6.13 17.72 14.06
C PHE A 44 4.62 17.93 13.89
N THR A 45 4.15 18.14 12.66
CA THR A 45 2.72 18.32 12.36
C THR A 45 1.92 17.03 12.43
N GLN A 46 2.62 15.87 12.48
CA GLN A 46 2.02 14.54 12.41
C GLN A 46 1.18 14.31 11.14
N MET A 47 1.45 15.06 10.08
CA MET A 47 0.82 14.83 8.79
C MET A 47 1.26 13.46 8.23
N ALA A 48 0.31 12.57 8.04
CA ALA A 48 0.55 11.26 7.46
C ALA A 48 0.78 11.36 5.94
N ILE A 49 1.58 10.44 5.40
CA ILE A 49 1.84 10.36 3.95
C ILE A 49 1.56 8.95 3.46
N THR A 50 0.73 8.84 2.41
CA THR A 50 0.53 7.62 1.64
C THR A 50 1.18 7.80 0.26
N PRO A 51 2.42 7.32 0.06
CA PRO A 51 3.29 7.81 -1.01
C PRO A 51 2.88 7.43 -2.42
N THR A 52 2.14 6.34 -2.61
CA THR A 52 1.63 5.88 -3.91
C THR A 52 2.73 5.73 -4.98
N MET A 53 3.67 4.81 -4.75
CA MET A 53 4.81 4.55 -5.64
C MET A 53 4.37 4.05 -7.02
N LEU A 54 3.23 3.36 -7.09
CA LEU A 54 2.71 2.79 -8.34
C LEU A 54 2.37 3.86 -9.37
N VAL A 55 2.09 5.10 -8.94
CA VAL A 55 1.82 6.24 -9.80
C VAL A 55 2.79 7.42 -9.51
N ALA A 56 4.03 7.11 -9.13
CA ALA A 56 5.03 8.12 -8.80
C ALA A 56 5.33 9.07 -9.98
N TYR A 57 5.57 10.34 -9.66
CA TYR A 57 5.83 11.38 -10.64
C TYR A 57 7.26 11.34 -11.19
N GLY A 58 7.43 11.87 -12.41
CA GLY A 58 8.76 12.17 -12.99
C GLY A 58 9.34 11.10 -13.90
N GLY A 59 8.57 10.06 -14.23
CA GLY A 59 9.00 8.99 -15.14
C GLY A 59 7.89 7.98 -15.39
N PRO A 60 8.22 6.79 -15.89
CA PRO A 60 7.27 5.68 -15.96
C PRO A 60 6.71 5.38 -14.58
N TRP A 61 5.43 5.05 -14.51
CA TRP A 61 4.79 4.72 -13.25
C TRP A 61 5.38 3.45 -12.64
N GLY A 62 5.45 3.39 -11.33
CA GLY A 62 6.00 2.21 -10.64
C GLY A 62 5.25 0.91 -10.96
N GLU A 63 3.96 0.98 -11.26
CA GLU A 63 3.19 -0.20 -11.67
C GLU A 63 3.70 -0.82 -13.00
N GLU A 64 4.27 -0.01 -13.92
CA GLU A 64 4.86 -0.51 -15.17
C GLU A 64 6.03 -1.47 -14.91
N TYR A 65 6.79 -1.21 -13.84
CA TYR A 65 7.85 -2.11 -13.40
C TYR A 65 7.30 -3.50 -13.04
N PHE A 66 6.21 -3.55 -12.29
CA PHE A 66 5.60 -4.82 -11.88
C PHE A 66 4.92 -5.52 -13.06
N TYR A 67 4.14 -4.81 -13.86
CA TYR A 67 3.52 -5.40 -15.06
C TYR A 67 4.54 -5.97 -16.06
N SER A 68 5.75 -5.43 -16.11
CA SER A 68 6.81 -5.95 -17.00
C SER A 68 7.47 -7.24 -16.48
N ARG A 69 7.25 -7.62 -15.23
CA ARG A 69 7.88 -8.76 -14.54
C ARG A 69 6.89 -9.81 -14.05
N GLU A 70 5.67 -9.42 -13.86
CA GLU A 70 4.60 -10.26 -13.33
C GLU A 70 3.44 -10.26 -14.31
N ASN A 71 2.86 -11.43 -14.52
CA ASN A 71 1.69 -11.56 -15.37
C ASN A 71 0.43 -11.67 -14.49
N PRO A 72 -0.36 -10.60 -14.32
CA PRO A 72 -1.55 -10.65 -13.48
C PRO A 72 -2.59 -11.67 -13.93
N TYR A 73 -2.55 -12.11 -15.19
CA TYR A 73 -3.46 -13.14 -15.69
C TYR A 73 -3.11 -14.56 -15.22
N GLU A 74 -1.91 -14.75 -14.68
CA GLU A 74 -1.47 -16.03 -14.11
C GLU A 74 -1.74 -16.10 -12.59
N ASP A 75 -2.11 -14.99 -11.95
CA ASP A 75 -2.56 -14.97 -10.56
C ASP A 75 -3.97 -15.55 -10.45
N GLU A 76 -4.06 -16.76 -9.88
CA GLU A 76 -5.32 -17.50 -9.73
C GLU A 76 -6.34 -16.79 -8.82
N LYS A 77 -5.87 -16.08 -7.78
CA LYS A 77 -6.76 -15.33 -6.89
C LYS A 77 -7.29 -14.09 -7.58
N LEU A 78 -6.42 -13.35 -8.24
CA LEU A 78 -6.79 -12.14 -8.95
C LEU A 78 -7.79 -12.45 -10.07
N THR A 79 -7.51 -13.45 -10.90
CA THR A 79 -8.40 -13.86 -12.01
C THR A 79 -9.72 -14.45 -11.52
N ARG A 80 -9.73 -15.06 -10.34
CA ARG A 80 -10.96 -15.56 -9.72
C ARG A 80 -11.85 -14.43 -9.21
N PHE A 81 -11.27 -13.40 -8.58
CA PHE A 81 -12.02 -12.35 -7.90
C PHE A 81 -12.17 -11.05 -8.72
N THR A 82 -11.57 -10.98 -9.89
CA THR A 82 -11.65 -9.82 -10.78
C THR A 82 -12.30 -10.21 -12.10
N PRO A 83 -13.36 -9.50 -12.56
CA PRO A 83 -13.92 -9.72 -13.89
C PRO A 83 -12.87 -9.52 -14.98
N TRP A 84 -12.93 -10.33 -16.04
CA TRP A 84 -11.96 -10.28 -17.13
C TRP A 84 -11.84 -8.91 -17.79
N ASP A 85 -12.94 -8.24 -18.02
CA ASP A 85 -12.98 -6.92 -18.65
C ASP A 85 -12.33 -5.84 -17.77
N VAL A 86 -12.50 -5.94 -16.44
CA VAL A 86 -11.85 -5.06 -15.47
C VAL A 86 -10.34 -5.31 -15.47
N LEU A 87 -9.90 -6.57 -15.35
CA LEU A 87 -8.48 -6.93 -15.40
C LEU A 87 -7.86 -6.51 -16.73
N ALA A 88 -8.52 -6.80 -17.85
CA ALA A 88 -8.05 -6.43 -19.18
C ALA A 88 -7.96 -4.90 -19.36
N SER A 89 -8.90 -4.11 -18.83
CA SER A 89 -8.85 -2.65 -18.90
C SER A 89 -7.67 -2.06 -18.12
N SER A 90 -7.32 -2.67 -17.00
CA SER A 90 -6.20 -2.25 -16.14
C SER A 90 -4.84 -2.61 -16.72
N THR A 91 -4.74 -3.64 -17.58
CA THR A 91 -3.46 -4.20 -18.05
C THR A 91 -3.14 -3.87 -19.51
N ARG A 92 -4.12 -3.63 -20.39
CA ARG A 92 -3.95 -3.53 -21.85
C ARG A 92 -3.09 -2.36 -22.37
N ARG A 93 -2.89 -1.33 -21.58
CA ARG A 93 -2.25 -0.08 -22.03
C ARG A 93 -0.93 0.18 -21.32
N ARG A 94 -0.25 -0.88 -20.90
CA ARG A 94 1.00 -0.74 -20.14
C ARG A 94 2.21 -0.67 -21.07
N SER A 95 3.13 0.22 -20.72
CA SER A 95 4.35 0.45 -21.49
C SER A 95 5.46 -0.44 -20.95
N PHE A 96 5.67 -1.60 -21.59
CA PHE A 96 6.71 -2.56 -21.16
C PHE A 96 8.11 -2.24 -21.70
N TRP A 97 8.30 -1.12 -22.37
CA TRP A 97 9.55 -0.73 -22.99
C TRP A 97 10.49 0.08 -22.11
N ALA A 98 10.00 0.54 -20.96
CA ALA A 98 10.82 1.31 -20.03
C ALA A 98 11.92 0.44 -19.41
N ARG A 99 13.14 0.96 -19.37
CA ARG A 99 14.28 0.30 -18.73
C ARG A 99 14.24 0.55 -17.20
N ASP A 100 14.94 -0.31 -16.45
CA ASP A 100 14.98 -0.20 -14.98
C ASP A 100 15.59 1.13 -14.51
N ASP A 101 16.56 1.66 -15.24
CA ASP A 101 17.20 2.95 -14.92
C ASP A 101 16.33 4.17 -15.22
N GLU A 102 15.21 3.99 -15.94
CA GLU A 102 14.20 5.02 -16.19
C GLU A 102 13.11 5.06 -15.11
N MET A 103 13.02 4.02 -14.27
CA MET A 103 12.07 3.98 -13.18
C MET A 103 12.44 4.96 -12.07
N VAL A 104 11.52 5.85 -11.71
CA VAL A 104 11.76 6.88 -10.70
C VAL A 104 11.29 6.49 -9.30
N PHE A 105 10.37 5.54 -9.21
CA PHE A 105 9.83 5.13 -7.91
C PHE A 105 10.88 4.68 -6.89
N PRO A 106 12.02 4.06 -7.25
CA PRO A 106 13.04 3.70 -6.26
C PRO A 106 13.67 4.92 -5.56
N LYS A 107 13.78 6.06 -6.27
CA LYS A 107 14.24 7.33 -5.67
C LYS A 107 13.19 7.89 -4.71
N HIS A 108 11.92 7.81 -5.07
CA HIS A 108 10.83 8.18 -4.18
C HIS A 108 10.76 7.25 -2.95
N ALA A 109 10.99 5.95 -3.14
CA ALA A 109 11.05 4.99 -2.03
C ALA A 109 12.20 5.31 -1.05
N GLN A 110 13.40 5.66 -1.55
CA GLN A 110 14.52 6.10 -0.72
C GLN A 110 14.17 7.39 0.07
N LYS A 111 13.50 8.34 -0.55
CA LYS A 111 12.98 9.53 0.12
C LYS A 111 11.98 9.14 1.22
N THR A 112 11.03 8.26 0.91
CA THR A 112 10.03 7.76 1.84
C THR A 112 10.67 7.09 3.06
N LYS A 113 11.70 6.25 2.85
CA LYS A 113 12.50 5.68 3.95
C LYS A 113 13.14 6.79 4.81
N LYS A 114 13.75 7.78 4.19
CA LYS A 114 14.37 8.92 4.90
C LYS A 114 13.35 9.71 5.75
N MET A 115 12.14 9.87 5.25
CA MET A 115 11.05 10.51 5.98
C MET A 115 10.56 9.63 7.14
N HIS A 116 10.43 8.33 6.93
CA HIS A 116 10.09 7.37 7.98
C HIS A 116 11.12 7.39 9.11
N ASP A 117 12.42 7.36 8.78
CA ASP A 117 13.52 7.46 9.76
C ASP A 117 13.48 8.79 10.54
N GLY A 118 12.97 9.84 9.93
CA GLY A 118 12.75 11.13 10.56
C GLY A 118 11.47 11.24 11.37
N GLY A 119 10.70 10.15 11.50
CA GLY A 119 9.49 10.09 12.32
C GLY A 119 8.20 10.54 11.62
N VAL A 120 8.22 10.67 10.30
CA VAL A 120 7.01 10.98 9.51
C VAL A 120 6.12 9.75 9.44
N LEU A 121 4.87 9.88 9.85
CA LEU A 121 3.87 8.82 9.80
C LEU A 121 3.53 8.46 8.35
N GLN A 122 3.45 7.16 8.06
CA GLN A 122 3.19 6.67 6.72
C GLN A 122 2.10 5.61 6.68
N GLY A 123 1.47 5.48 5.52
CA GLY A 123 0.54 4.41 5.18
C GLY A 123 0.84 3.84 3.80
N VAL A 124 0.24 2.71 3.47
CA VAL A 124 0.30 2.10 2.13
C VAL A 124 -0.92 2.50 1.33
N GLY A 125 -0.72 3.07 0.14
CA GLY A 125 -1.81 3.48 -0.76
C GLY A 125 -1.50 3.13 -2.21
N SER A 126 -2.16 2.11 -2.75
CA SER A 126 -1.91 1.57 -4.10
C SER A 126 -2.67 2.28 -5.22
N HIS A 127 -3.38 3.36 -4.94
CA HIS A 127 -4.23 4.11 -5.89
C HIS A 127 -5.38 3.31 -6.53
N GLY A 128 -5.57 2.04 -6.15
CA GLY A 128 -6.62 1.19 -6.70
C GLY A 128 -6.43 0.78 -8.17
N GLN A 129 -5.24 0.94 -8.74
CA GLN A 129 -4.93 0.63 -10.14
C GLN A 129 -5.14 -0.85 -10.46
N LEU A 130 -4.67 -1.73 -9.58
CA LEU A 130 -4.94 -3.16 -9.61
C LEU A 130 -5.32 -3.60 -8.21
N GLN A 131 -6.60 -3.78 -7.95
CA GLN A 131 -7.10 -4.14 -6.62
C GLN A 131 -6.53 -5.48 -6.13
N GLY A 132 -6.25 -5.58 -4.85
CA GLY A 132 -5.62 -6.75 -4.24
C GLY A 132 -4.11 -6.75 -4.47
N LEU A 133 -3.65 -7.29 -5.57
CA LEU A 133 -2.21 -7.43 -5.89
C LEU A 133 -1.47 -6.09 -5.88
N GLY A 134 -2.09 -5.01 -6.36
CA GLY A 134 -1.50 -3.67 -6.35
C GLY A 134 -1.15 -3.15 -4.95
N TYR A 135 -1.85 -3.58 -3.91
CA TYR A 135 -1.47 -3.23 -2.53
C TYR A 135 -0.12 -3.84 -2.15
N HIS A 136 0.12 -5.10 -2.52
CA HIS A 136 1.40 -5.77 -2.29
C HIS A 136 2.52 -5.13 -3.12
N TRP A 137 2.27 -4.80 -4.36
CA TRP A 137 3.21 -4.07 -5.22
C TRP A 137 3.61 -2.71 -4.62
N GLU A 138 2.64 -1.96 -4.10
CA GLU A 138 2.94 -0.69 -3.42
C GLU A 138 3.84 -0.90 -2.20
N LEU A 139 3.53 -1.89 -1.36
CA LEU A 139 4.34 -2.21 -0.19
C LEU A 139 5.77 -2.61 -0.58
N TRP A 140 5.93 -3.43 -1.62
CA TRP A 140 7.25 -3.83 -2.12
C TRP A 140 7.99 -2.66 -2.78
N ALA A 141 7.29 -1.80 -3.49
CA ALA A 141 7.86 -0.58 -4.06
C ALA A 141 8.37 0.36 -2.96
N MET A 142 7.61 0.56 -1.89
CA MET A 142 8.05 1.34 -0.73
C MET A 142 9.30 0.71 -0.08
N ALA A 143 9.29 -0.61 0.12
CA ALA A 143 10.41 -1.33 0.72
C ALA A 143 11.68 -1.29 -0.13
N SER A 144 11.59 -1.13 -1.45
CA SER A 144 12.74 -1.01 -2.34
C SER A 144 13.64 0.19 -2.02
N GLY A 145 13.14 1.15 -1.26
CA GLY A 145 13.90 2.31 -0.75
C GLY A 145 14.80 2.02 0.44
N GLY A 146 14.76 0.79 0.98
CA GLY A 146 15.58 0.37 2.12
C GLY A 146 14.82 0.24 3.44
N LEU A 147 13.49 0.21 3.43
CA LEU A 147 12.72 -0.20 4.59
C LEU A 147 12.98 -1.68 4.88
N GLU A 148 13.27 -1.99 6.13
CA GLU A 148 13.31 -3.37 6.59
C GLU A 148 11.92 -4.00 6.54
N SER A 149 11.82 -5.32 6.35
CA SER A 149 10.52 -6.01 6.24
C SER A 149 9.58 -5.70 7.42
N HIS A 150 10.13 -5.63 8.65
CA HIS A 150 9.33 -5.29 9.82
C HIS A 150 8.81 -3.85 9.80
N GLU A 151 9.60 -2.88 9.33
CA GLU A 151 9.18 -1.48 9.18
C GLU A 151 8.04 -1.39 8.15
N ALA A 152 8.22 -2.05 6.99
CA ALA A 152 7.21 -2.10 5.94
C ALA A 152 5.88 -2.70 6.44
N LEU A 153 5.93 -3.80 7.20
CA LEU A 153 4.75 -4.40 7.81
C LEU A 153 4.09 -3.51 8.87
N ARG A 154 4.87 -2.74 9.64
CA ARG A 154 4.31 -1.74 10.57
C ARG A 154 3.58 -0.63 9.84
N ILE A 155 4.14 -0.13 8.73
CA ILE A 155 3.47 0.86 7.87
C ILE A 155 2.18 0.29 7.31
N ALA A 156 2.18 -0.97 6.89
CA ALA A 156 1.01 -1.66 6.36
C ALA A 156 -0.08 -1.99 7.42
N THR A 157 0.20 -1.85 8.70
CA THR A 157 -0.69 -2.23 9.80
C THR A 157 -0.90 -1.10 10.81
N LEU A 158 -0.08 -1.03 11.85
CA LEU A 158 -0.26 -0.08 12.96
C LEU A 158 -0.13 1.39 12.51
N GLU A 159 0.85 1.71 11.67
CA GLU A 159 1.00 3.08 11.18
C GLU A 159 -0.12 3.45 10.22
N GLY A 160 -0.51 2.53 9.34
CA GLY A 160 -1.70 2.71 8.50
C GLY A 160 -2.98 2.93 9.32
N ALA A 161 -3.16 2.23 10.42
CA ALA A 161 -4.28 2.48 11.33
C ALA A 161 -4.21 3.89 11.96
N LYS A 162 -3.00 4.36 12.32
CA LYS A 162 -2.78 5.72 12.83
C LYS A 162 -3.11 6.79 11.79
N THR A 163 -2.74 6.57 10.52
CA THR A 163 -3.07 7.52 9.44
C THR A 163 -4.58 7.72 9.28
N LEU A 164 -5.35 6.71 9.66
CA LEU A 164 -6.81 6.72 9.63
C LEU A 164 -7.45 7.13 10.97
N GLY A 165 -6.66 7.30 12.02
CA GLY A 165 -7.15 7.56 13.39
C GLY A 165 -7.87 6.35 14.00
N LEU A 166 -7.52 5.14 13.61
CA LEU A 166 -8.16 3.87 14.02
C LEU A 166 -7.24 2.98 14.86
N ASP A 167 -6.09 3.47 15.27
CA ASP A 167 -5.06 2.69 15.97
C ASP A 167 -5.45 2.28 17.40
N ASN A 168 -6.49 2.86 17.98
CA ASN A 168 -7.08 2.37 19.22
C ASN A 168 -7.82 1.04 19.03
N ASP A 169 -8.39 0.81 17.83
CA ASP A 169 -9.26 -0.32 17.54
C ASP A 169 -8.61 -1.36 16.62
N LEU A 170 -7.62 -0.95 15.79
CA LEU A 170 -7.03 -1.73 14.71
C LEU A 170 -5.50 -1.61 14.68
N GLY A 171 -4.86 -2.37 13.78
CA GLY A 171 -3.47 -2.21 13.35
C GLY A 171 -2.43 -2.95 14.20
N SER A 172 -2.78 -3.46 15.37
CA SER A 172 -1.90 -4.30 16.19
C SER A 172 -2.67 -5.41 16.88
N ILE A 173 -1.96 -6.48 17.25
CA ILE A 173 -2.53 -7.63 17.96
C ILE A 173 -2.46 -7.34 19.47
N GLU A 174 -3.54 -6.79 20.02
CA GLU A 174 -3.66 -6.42 21.42
C GLU A 174 -5.04 -6.80 21.95
N VAL A 175 -5.11 -7.12 23.26
CA VAL A 175 -6.39 -7.41 23.91
C VAL A 175 -7.27 -6.17 23.89
N GLY A 176 -8.50 -6.33 23.41
CA GLY A 176 -9.49 -5.26 23.31
C GLY A 176 -9.64 -4.66 21.92
N LYS A 177 -8.71 -4.90 21.00
CA LYS A 177 -8.83 -4.49 19.61
C LYS A 177 -9.71 -5.44 18.80
N ILE A 178 -10.22 -4.94 17.70
CA ILE A 178 -11.01 -5.73 16.74
C ILE A 178 -10.10 -6.81 16.11
N ALA A 179 -10.61 -8.03 16.05
CA ALA A 179 -9.87 -9.16 15.49
C ALA A 179 -9.92 -9.13 13.95
N ASP A 180 -9.15 -8.21 13.37
CA ASP A 180 -8.87 -8.11 11.94
C ASP A 180 -7.42 -8.57 11.72
N LEU A 181 -7.25 -9.77 11.15
CA LEU A 181 -5.96 -10.44 11.03
C LEU A 181 -5.77 -10.98 9.62
N VAL A 182 -4.54 -10.93 9.13
CA VAL A 182 -4.10 -11.66 7.94
C VAL A 182 -3.12 -12.73 8.37
N ILE A 183 -3.38 -14.00 8.00
CA ILE A 183 -2.52 -15.14 8.29
C ILE A 183 -1.87 -15.57 6.98
N LEU A 184 -0.54 -15.49 6.94
CA LEU A 184 0.27 -15.82 5.79
C LEU A 184 0.80 -17.27 5.89
N ARG A 185 1.05 -17.94 4.75
CA ARG A 185 1.66 -19.27 4.72
C ARG A 185 3.15 -19.24 5.02
N ASN A 186 3.82 -18.18 4.58
CA ASN A 186 5.26 -18.01 4.71
C ASN A 186 5.58 -16.76 5.52
N ASN A 187 6.83 -16.67 6.02
CA ASN A 187 7.27 -15.60 6.90
C ASN A 187 7.64 -14.32 6.10
N PRO A 188 6.84 -13.24 6.15
CA PRO A 188 7.13 -12.01 5.40
C PRO A 188 8.36 -11.24 5.90
N LEU A 189 8.93 -11.62 7.05
CA LEU A 189 10.19 -11.06 7.53
C LEU A 189 11.40 -11.64 6.78
N GLU A 190 11.27 -12.83 6.21
CA GLU A 190 12.31 -13.46 5.38
C GLU A 190 12.26 -12.93 3.94
N ASP A 191 11.08 -12.80 3.39
CA ASP A 191 10.83 -12.19 2.09
C ASP A 191 9.48 -11.46 2.12
N LEU A 192 9.50 -10.14 1.90
CA LEU A 192 8.30 -9.33 1.89
C LEU A 192 7.30 -9.73 0.78
N ARG A 193 7.76 -10.43 -0.25
CA ARG A 193 6.91 -11.03 -1.29
C ARG A 193 5.87 -11.99 -0.72
N TYR A 194 6.15 -12.64 0.40
CA TYR A 194 5.20 -13.53 1.06
C TYR A 194 3.97 -12.83 1.65
N THR A 195 3.88 -11.49 1.59
CA THR A 195 2.66 -10.76 1.99
C THR A 195 1.44 -11.11 1.15
N GLU A 196 1.62 -11.52 -0.11
CA GLU A 196 0.53 -11.96 -0.99
C GLU A 196 0.10 -13.43 -0.73
N ASP A 197 0.92 -14.22 -0.02
CA ASP A 197 0.65 -15.64 0.24
C ASP A 197 -0.32 -15.84 1.41
N ILE A 198 -1.52 -15.27 1.24
CA ILE A 198 -2.55 -15.22 2.27
C ILE A 198 -3.21 -16.59 2.41
N GLN A 199 -3.13 -17.17 3.61
CA GLN A 199 -3.79 -18.42 3.96
C GLN A 199 -5.21 -18.19 4.49
N PHE A 200 -5.34 -17.23 5.43
CA PHE A 200 -6.63 -16.88 6.02
C PHE A 200 -6.71 -15.37 6.23
N VAL A 201 -7.94 -14.87 6.24
CA VAL A 201 -8.28 -13.52 6.66
C VAL A 201 -9.31 -13.59 7.77
N MET A 202 -9.07 -12.91 8.86
CA MET A 202 -10.07 -12.70 9.90
C MET A 202 -10.57 -11.25 9.82
N MET A 203 -11.87 -11.06 9.80
CA MET A 203 -12.53 -9.77 9.80
C MET A 203 -13.58 -9.73 10.90
N ASN A 204 -13.42 -8.86 11.86
CA ASN A 204 -14.30 -8.74 13.03
C ASN A 204 -14.56 -10.10 13.72
N GLY A 205 -13.49 -10.91 13.89
CA GLY A 205 -13.55 -12.22 14.51
C GLY A 205 -14.11 -13.36 13.64
N ARG A 206 -14.49 -13.11 12.39
CA ARG A 206 -14.92 -14.14 11.43
C ARG A 206 -13.75 -14.53 10.54
N LEU A 207 -13.45 -15.82 10.46
CA LEU A 207 -12.32 -16.37 9.73
C LEU A 207 -12.74 -16.88 8.35
N TYR A 208 -12.01 -16.44 7.33
CA TYR A 208 -12.21 -16.81 5.93
C TYR A 208 -10.97 -17.48 5.35
N ASN A 209 -11.17 -18.43 4.46
CA ASN A 209 -10.09 -19.01 3.67
C ASN A 209 -9.61 -18.00 2.62
N GLY A 210 -8.30 -17.78 2.52
CA GLY A 210 -7.71 -16.76 1.63
C GLY A 210 -7.83 -17.04 0.13
N ASP A 211 -8.06 -18.32 -0.26
CA ASP A 211 -8.19 -18.69 -1.66
C ASP A 211 -9.64 -18.74 -2.14
N SER A 212 -10.57 -19.08 -1.26
CA SER A 212 -11.98 -19.31 -1.62
C SER A 212 -12.94 -18.28 -1.07
N LEU A 213 -12.54 -17.51 -0.06
CA LEU A 213 -13.36 -16.64 0.78
C LEU A 213 -14.49 -17.39 1.52
N ASN A 214 -14.44 -18.74 1.56
CA ASN A 214 -15.36 -19.48 2.39
C ASN A 214 -15.16 -19.12 3.86
N GLU A 215 -16.24 -18.84 4.56
CA GLU A 215 -16.19 -18.67 6.01
C GLU A 215 -15.92 -20.01 6.69
N ILE A 216 -14.96 -20.01 7.64
CA ILE A 216 -14.55 -21.21 8.39
C ILE A 216 -15.04 -21.13 9.84
N TYR A 217 -15.10 -19.92 10.38
CA TYR A 217 -15.48 -19.63 11.76
C TYR A 217 -16.22 -18.28 11.86
N PRO A 218 -17.26 -18.09 12.68
CA PRO A 218 -17.84 -19.08 13.58
C PRO A 218 -18.74 -20.10 12.87
N GLN A 219 -19.15 -19.83 11.66
CA GLN A 219 -20.03 -20.70 10.87
C GLN A 219 -19.31 -21.13 9.59
N LYS A 220 -19.48 -22.40 9.21
CA LYS A 220 -18.99 -22.86 7.92
C LYS A 220 -19.99 -22.47 6.83
N GLN A 221 -19.61 -21.52 6.00
CA GLN A 221 -20.44 -21.05 4.89
C GLN A 221 -19.59 -20.92 3.63
N ASN A 222 -20.05 -21.50 2.53
CA ASN A 222 -19.40 -21.31 1.25
C ASN A 222 -19.65 -19.90 0.75
N PHE A 223 -18.61 -19.30 0.15
CA PHE A 223 -18.73 -18.04 -0.57
C PHE A 223 -19.63 -18.24 -1.80
N GLU A 224 -20.58 -17.35 -2.00
CA GLU A 224 -21.46 -17.41 -3.16
C GLU A 224 -20.69 -17.16 -4.45
N ARG A 225 -21.13 -17.79 -5.52
CA ARG A 225 -20.54 -17.59 -6.84
C ARG A 225 -20.71 -16.14 -7.29
N LEU A 226 -19.63 -15.55 -7.77
CA LEU A 226 -19.66 -14.19 -8.32
C LEU A 226 -20.38 -14.18 -9.67
N TYR A 227 -21.04 -13.06 -10.01
CA TYR A 227 -21.92 -12.98 -11.19
C TYR A 227 -21.17 -13.15 -12.52
N TRP A 228 -19.85 -13.04 -12.54
CA TRP A 228 -19.00 -13.23 -13.73
C TRP A 228 -18.35 -14.62 -13.83
N GLN A 229 -18.63 -15.52 -12.90
CA GLN A 229 -18.10 -16.88 -12.85
C GLN A 229 -19.02 -17.90 -13.52
#